data_c1303b1ddde2daad12b55a76118f672a
#
_entry.id   c1303b1ddde2daad12b55a76118f672a
#
_cell.length_a   1.000
_cell.length_b   1.000
_cell.length_c   1.000
_cell.angle_alpha   90.00
_cell.angle_beta   90.00
_cell.angle_gamma   90.00
#
_symmetry.space_group_name_H-M   'P 1'
#
loop_
_entity.id
_entity.type
_entity.pdbx_description
1 polymer ?
#
loop_
_entity_poly.entity_id
_entity_poly.type
_entity_poly.pdbx_seq_one_letter_code
_entity_poly.pdbx_strand_id
1 'polypeptide(L)'
;MTFNDIPLDNLAESKSKAKSKSKPKPLLKLVVDPGTSLSKILYVVNEGTVKWMTMGAEYLTLPSASAKSLPIDSGMGQPEDNAWVRLSKSGECHAVGLAASNYRGTSSIKKLKHESLIFKILGTVGAIAQTEKLGNNFKLELGILLPYSEYLLEHDWSAELKTALASFYFQTQRFKIKLARYSCKPEGYGIAKFTNRCELADYFHQGNTAVIMLGYRNTSCLFFRRGTVSKPESGTTDLGFYTLLDKLIDKAPGLSRSDILKAIANQFEESYGRTGNNQTYFNYKEFSAMIDFGSLVKADSVELRQKKTEKLEKDYSTSLQEYWIILENWLEELLPRATEIDAFVFAGGSSDLLSSRFRNYTISLGVKNFDNSASEELKKYLLHSKDPRKERFMKEALAVRFADAWGFFVSFAEYDLNLILDRNTGEVISHG
;
A
#
# COMPACT_ATOMS: atom_id res chain seq x y z
N MET A 1 -67.48 45.24 51.07
CA MET A 1 -66.66 46.42 51.16
C MET A 1 -65.34 46.01 50.50
N THR A 2 -65.19 46.53 49.32
CA THR A 2 -64.04 46.64 48.39
C THR A 2 -63.06 45.52 48.28
N PHE A 3 -63.22 44.80 47.20
CA PHE A 3 -62.21 43.93 46.54
C PHE A 3 -61.12 44.79 45.92
N ASN A 4 -59.85 44.47 46.14
CA ASN A 4 -58.75 45.07 45.45
C ASN A 4 -58.19 44.06 44.46
N ASP A 5 -58.04 44.51 43.24
CA ASP A 5 -57.49 43.84 42.04
C ASP A 5 -56.05 43.49 42.24
N ILE A 6 -55.67 42.29 41.76
CA ILE A 6 -54.27 41.79 41.58
C ILE A 6 -54.02 41.86 40.08
N PRO A 7 -52.95 42.54 39.56
CA PRO A 7 -52.62 42.55 38.16
C PRO A 7 -51.90 41.24 37.72
N LEU A 8 -52.39 40.62 36.65
CA LEU A 8 -51.76 39.66 35.87
C LEU A 8 -50.66 40.31 35.01
N ASP A 9 -49.39 40.10 35.35
CA ASP A 9 -48.33 40.45 34.44
C ASP A 9 -47.19 39.38 34.42
N ASN A 10 -46.88 38.97 33.18
CA ASN A 10 -45.61 38.41 32.72
C ASN A 10 -45.25 36.98 33.10
N LEU A 11 -45.91 36.02 32.47
CA LEU A 11 -45.30 34.74 32.10
C LEU A 11 -44.46 34.93 30.81
N ALA A 12 -43.25 35.45 30.96
CA ALA A 12 -42.25 35.41 29.90
C ALA A 12 -41.82 33.94 29.65
N GLU A 13 -42.35 33.34 28.61
CA GLU A 13 -41.85 32.08 28.06
C GLU A 13 -40.38 32.23 27.69
N SER A 14 -39.49 31.73 28.54
CA SER A 14 -38.11 31.49 28.20
C SER A 14 -38.06 30.31 27.19
N LYS A 15 -38.16 30.64 25.91
CA LYS A 15 -37.79 29.69 24.83
C LYS A 15 -36.31 29.36 24.97
N SER A 16 -35.99 28.28 25.71
CA SER A 16 -34.69 27.65 25.68
C SER A 16 -34.43 27.23 24.25
N LYS A 17 -33.55 27.94 23.53
CA LYS A 17 -32.98 27.49 22.25
C LYS A 17 -32.31 26.15 22.51
N ALA A 18 -33.00 25.08 22.23
CA ALA A 18 -32.42 23.76 22.17
C ALA A 18 -31.28 23.85 21.16
N LYS A 19 -30.03 23.84 21.66
CA LYS A 19 -28.84 23.66 20.80
C LYS A 19 -29.04 22.36 20.04
N SER A 20 -29.34 22.44 18.74
CA SER A 20 -29.38 21.28 17.87
C SER A 20 -28.03 20.58 18.02
N LYS A 21 -28.01 19.38 18.57
CA LYS A 21 -26.81 18.55 18.63
C LYS A 21 -26.41 18.29 17.17
N SER A 22 -25.39 19.00 16.69
CA SER A 22 -24.84 18.76 15.35
C SER A 22 -24.45 17.29 15.28
N LYS A 23 -24.85 16.61 14.19
CA LYS A 23 -24.44 15.23 13.96
C LYS A 23 -22.91 15.12 14.08
N PRO A 24 -22.38 14.07 14.72
CA PRO A 24 -20.96 13.90 14.83
C PRO A 24 -20.33 13.87 13.42
N LYS A 25 -19.17 14.54 13.25
CA LYS A 25 -18.47 14.54 11.99
C LYS A 25 -17.99 13.13 11.66
N PRO A 26 -18.10 12.67 10.40
CA PRO A 26 -17.55 11.39 9.98
C PRO A 26 -16.09 11.26 10.37
N LEU A 27 -15.66 10.03 10.65
CA LEU A 27 -14.27 9.65 10.90
C LEU A 27 -13.79 8.75 9.77
N LEU A 28 -12.73 9.15 9.09
CA LEU A 28 -12.00 8.32 8.14
C LEU A 28 -10.73 7.81 8.83
N LYS A 29 -10.58 6.50 8.95
CA LYS A 29 -9.32 5.86 9.33
C LYS A 29 -8.67 5.36 8.03
N LEU A 30 -7.43 5.73 7.79
CA LEU A 30 -6.74 5.56 6.51
C LEU A 30 -5.30 5.11 6.74
N VAL A 31 -4.87 4.06 6.04
CA VAL A 31 -3.45 3.70 5.90
C VAL A 31 -3.06 3.77 4.44
N VAL A 32 -1.93 4.42 4.17
CA VAL A 32 -1.36 4.59 2.82
C VAL A 32 0.06 4.04 2.80
N ASP A 33 0.33 3.12 1.88
CA ASP A 33 1.67 2.77 1.42
C ASP A 33 1.87 3.43 0.03
N PRO A 34 2.59 4.56 -0.05
CA PRO A 34 2.78 5.31 -1.29
C PRO A 34 3.86 4.67 -2.16
N GLY A 35 3.62 3.45 -2.64
CA GLY A 35 4.58 2.71 -3.47
C GLY A 35 4.97 3.43 -4.75
N THR A 36 6.19 3.18 -5.24
CA THR A 36 6.72 3.77 -6.49
C THR A 36 6.15 3.17 -7.77
N SER A 37 5.49 2.04 -7.71
CA SER A 37 4.72 1.44 -8.81
C SER A 37 3.21 1.60 -8.62
N LEU A 38 2.74 1.60 -7.38
CA LEU A 38 1.34 1.69 -7.02
C LEU A 38 1.22 2.08 -5.55
N SER A 39 0.41 3.08 -5.24
CA SER A 39 0.00 3.37 -3.86
C SER A 39 -1.08 2.39 -3.44
N LYS A 40 -0.93 1.77 -2.26
CA LYS A 40 -1.88 0.85 -1.66
C LYS A 40 -2.56 1.55 -0.49
N ILE A 41 -3.86 1.54 -0.50
CA ILE A 41 -4.68 2.35 0.38
C ILE A 41 -5.73 1.46 1.01
N LEU A 42 -5.75 1.42 2.34
CA LEU A 42 -6.77 0.74 3.14
C LEU A 42 -7.48 1.77 4.02
N TYR A 43 -8.79 1.71 4.06
CA TYR A 43 -9.57 2.66 4.83
C TYR A 43 -10.87 2.10 5.36
N VAL A 44 -11.38 2.74 6.40
CA VAL A 44 -12.72 2.52 6.95
C VAL A 44 -13.34 3.86 7.32
N VAL A 45 -14.64 3.98 7.07
CA VAL A 45 -15.43 5.14 7.46
C VAL A 45 -16.24 4.78 8.70
N ASN A 46 -16.05 5.53 9.78
CA ASN A 46 -16.64 5.25 11.09
C ASN A 46 -16.31 3.80 11.55
N GLU A 47 -17.33 3.00 11.81
CA GLU A 47 -17.25 1.59 12.21
C GLU A 47 -17.66 0.63 11.07
N GLY A 48 -17.54 1.10 9.81
CA GLY A 48 -17.92 0.31 8.64
C GLY A 48 -16.92 -0.79 8.29
N THR A 49 -17.13 -1.42 7.14
CA THR A 49 -16.21 -2.44 6.60
C THR A 49 -14.94 -1.80 6.04
N VAL A 50 -13.83 -2.53 6.13
CA VAL A 50 -12.56 -2.10 5.51
C VAL A 50 -12.71 -2.16 4.00
N LYS A 51 -12.27 -1.09 3.36
CA LYS A 51 -12.22 -0.93 1.92
C LYS A 51 -10.80 -0.70 1.46
N TRP A 52 -10.55 -0.95 0.20
CA TRP A 52 -9.26 -0.75 -0.43
C TRP A 52 -9.36 0.14 -1.67
N MET A 53 -8.26 0.79 -1.99
CA MET A 53 -8.08 1.59 -3.20
C MET A 53 -6.64 1.46 -3.67
N THR A 54 -6.42 1.55 -4.98
CA THR A 54 -5.09 1.73 -5.54
C THR A 54 -5.03 3.05 -6.28
N MET A 55 -3.86 3.69 -6.25
CA MET A 55 -3.61 4.91 -7.04
C MET A 55 -2.25 4.77 -7.71
N GLY A 56 -2.15 5.15 -8.98
CA GLY A 56 -0.88 5.16 -9.72
C GLY A 56 0.21 5.95 -8.99
N ALA A 57 1.45 5.62 -9.27
CA ALA A 57 2.60 6.28 -8.64
C ALA A 57 2.93 7.65 -9.26
N GLU A 58 2.35 7.96 -10.41
CA GLU A 58 2.63 9.15 -11.20
C GLU A 58 2.26 10.42 -10.44
N TYR A 59 3.06 11.45 -10.67
CA TYR A 59 2.88 12.78 -10.09
C TYR A 59 3.31 13.84 -11.08
N LEU A 60 2.57 14.94 -11.13
CA LEU A 60 2.88 16.07 -11.99
C LEU A 60 2.41 17.38 -11.36
N THR A 61 3.28 18.38 -11.35
CA THR A 61 2.93 19.76 -11.02
C THR A 61 2.63 20.53 -12.31
N LEU A 62 1.51 21.21 -12.34
CA LEU A 62 1.02 22.02 -13.46
C LEU A 62 0.74 23.44 -12.99
N PRO A 63 0.92 24.45 -13.87
CA PRO A 63 0.53 25.83 -13.56
C PRO A 63 -0.94 25.94 -13.15
N SER A 64 -1.28 26.92 -12.33
CA SER A 64 -2.67 27.15 -11.86
C SER A 64 -3.68 27.33 -13.01
N ALA A 65 -3.27 27.86 -14.15
CA ALA A 65 -4.11 28.02 -15.34
C ALA A 65 -4.60 26.67 -15.89
N SER A 66 -3.84 25.58 -15.68
CA SER A 66 -4.19 24.23 -16.12
C SER A 66 -5.40 23.66 -15.40
N ALA A 67 -5.85 24.23 -14.29
CA ALA A 67 -7.02 23.77 -13.53
C ALA A 67 -8.29 23.66 -14.41
N LYS A 68 -8.39 24.47 -15.48
CA LYS A 68 -9.54 24.44 -16.40
C LYS A 68 -9.54 23.24 -17.34
N SER A 69 -8.38 22.67 -17.62
CA SER A 69 -8.20 21.52 -18.53
C SER A 69 -8.06 20.18 -17.77
N LEU A 70 -7.91 20.22 -16.45
CA LEU A 70 -7.84 19.00 -15.65
C LEU A 70 -9.23 18.37 -15.50
N PRO A 71 -9.32 17.03 -15.44
CA PRO A 71 -10.58 16.36 -15.26
C PRO A 71 -11.22 16.75 -13.93
N ILE A 72 -12.51 17.06 -13.97
CA ILE A 72 -13.36 17.21 -12.82
C ILE A 72 -14.27 15.98 -12.81
N ASP A 73 -14.82 15.62 -11.68
CA ASP A 73 -15.80 14.54 -11.59
C ASP A 73 -16.97 14.81 -12.56
N SER A 74 -16.85 14.19 -13.75
CA SER A 74 -17.83 14.30 -14.84
C SER A 74 -18.79 13.11 -14.88
N GLY A 75 -18.75 12.26 -13.82
CA GLY A 75 -19.46 10.98 -13.79
C GLY A 75 -18.82 9.88 -14.66
N MET A 76 -17.67 10.15 -15.26
CA MET A 76 -16.88 9.15 -15.99
C MET A 76 -15.56 8.86 -15.25
N GLY A 77 -15.30 7.59 -14.96
CA GLY A 77 -14.17 7.11 -14.18
C GLY A 77 -14.39 7.20 -12.66
N GLN A 78 -13.41 6.70 -11.92
CA GLN A 78 -13.45 6.75 -10.46
C GLN A 78 -12.80 8.05 -9.96
N PRO A 79 -13.15 8.57 -8.78
CA PRO A 79 -12.53 9.78 -8.23
C PRO A 79 -11.01 9.72 -8.16
N GLU A 80 -10.43 8.55 -7.87
CA GLU A 80 -8.99 8.32 -7.86
C GLU A 80 -8.33 8.44 -9.23
N ASP A 81 -9.07 8.19 -10.31
CA ASP A 81 -8.57 8.34 -11.70
C ASP A 81 -8.46 9.79 -12.12
N ASN A 82 -9.23 10.67 -11.47
CA ASN A 82 -9.29 12.11 -11.74
C ASN A 82 -8.68 12.95 -10.62
N ALA A 83 -7.76 12.38 -9.84
CA ALA A 83 -7.23 13.02 -8.64
C ALA A 83 -6.23 14.14 -8.95
N TRP A 84 -6.56 15.37 -8.58
CA TRP A 84 -5.66 16.51 -8.54
C TRP A 84 -6.02 17.48 -7.41
N VAL A 85 -5.00 18.13 -6.87
CA VAL A 85 -5.13 18.96 -5.67
C VAL A 85 -4.41 20.29 -5.83
N ARG A 86 -4.78 21.27 -4.99
CA ARG A 86 -4.12 22.57 -4.82
C ARG A 86 -4.11 22.95 -3.36
N LEU A 87 -3.06 23.60 -2.91
CA LEU A 87 -3.01 24.13 -1.53
C LEU A 87 -3.75 25.45 -1.39
N SER A 88 -3.90 26.24 -2.47
CA SER A 88 -4.67 27.47 -2.51
C SER A 88 -5.51 27.56 -3.79
N LYS A 89 -6.50 28.44 -3.84
CA LYS A 89 -7.38 28.62 -5.00
C LYS A 89 -6.61 29.01 -6.28
N SER A 90 -5.55 29.78 -6.15
CA SER A 90 -4.68 30.24 -7.23
C SER A 90 -3.35 29.50 -7.30
N GLY A 91 -3.15 28.47 -6.48
CA GLY A 91 -1.91 27.68 -6.45
C GLY A 91 -1.76 26.74 -7.64
N GLU A 92 -0.56 26.21 -7.79
CA GLU A 92 -0.25 25.15 -8.74
C GLU A 92 -1.19 23.95 -8.57
N CYS A 93 -1.42 23.23 -9.67
CA CYS A 93 -2.21 22.01 -9.69
C CYS A 93 -1.26 20.82 -9.59
N HIS A 94 -1.53 19.93 -8.65
CA HIS A 94 -0.75 18.72 -8.43
C HIS A 94 -1.63 17.52 -8.79
N ALA A 95 -1.42 16.98 -9.99
CA ALA A 95 -2.08 15.77 -10.45
C ALA A 95 -1.37 14.53 -9.91
N VAL A 96 -2.14 13.50 -9.54
CA VAL A 96 -1.63 12.23 -9.00
C VAL A 96 -2.28 11.04 -9.70
N GLY A 97 -1.56 9.91 -9.74
CA GLY A 97 -2.05 8.68 -10.35
C GLY A 97 -2.38 8.82 -11.84
N LEU A 98 -3.51 8.26 -12.26
CA LEU A 98 -3.93 8.27 -13.68
C LEU A 98 -4.09 9.69 -14.22
N ALA A 99 -4.60 10.62 -13.41
CA ALA A 99 -4.68 12.02 -13.81
C ALA A 99 -3.31 12.61 -14.17
N ALA A 100 -2.24 12.29 -13.43
CA ALA A 100 -0.88 12.70 -13.76
C ALA A 100 -0.37 12.00 -15.03
N SER A 101 -0.60 10.68 -15.14
CA SER A 101 -0.17 9.87 -16.29
C SER A 101 -0.73 10.42 -17.61
N ASN A 102 -2.00 10.83 -17.63
CA ASN A 102 -2.66 11.41 -18.80
C ASN A 102 -1.97 12.72 -19.31
N TYR A 103 -1.27 13.42 -18.44
CA TYR A 103 -0.47 14.61 -18.78
C TYR A 103 1.03 14.34 -18.82
N ARG A 104 1.44 13.09 -19.05
CA ARG A 104 2.85 12.66 -19.09
C ARG A 104 3.59 12.86 -17.76
N GLY A 105 2.86 12.84 -16.66
CA GLY A 105 3.45 12.75 -15.34
C GLY A 105 4.31 11.49 -15.22
N THR A 106 5.38 11.57 -14.47
CA THR A 106 6.31 10.45 -14.29
C THR A 106 6.17 9.87 -12.90
N SER A 107 6.22 8.54 -12.81
CA SER A 107 6.58 7.88 -11.56
C SER A 107 8.07 8.11 -11.37
N SER A 108 8.43 9.07 -10.54
CA SER A 108 9.83 9.37 -10.33
C SER A 108 10.49 8.28 -9.50
N ILE A 109 11.03 7.25 -10.17
CA ILE A 109 11.81 6.19 -9.51
C ILE A 109 13.06 6.78 -8.82
N LYS A 110 13.58 7.89 -9.34
CA LYS A 110 14.77 8.57 -8.80
C LYS A 110 14.47 9.55 -7.66
N LYS A 111 13.22 9.96 -7.46
CA LYS A 111 12.83 10.88 -6.38
C LYS A 111 12.41 10.12 -5.13
N LEU A 112 12.64 10.71 -3.98
CA LEU A 112 12.18 10.16 -2.71
C LEU A 112 10.65 10.17 -2.66
N LYS A 113 10.05 9.18 -1.99
CA LYS A 113 8.58 9.06 -1.91
C LYS A 113 7.94 10.29 -1.26
N HIS A 114 8.61 10.86 -0.25
CA HIS A 114 8.08 11.98 0.52
C HIS A 114 7.95 13.28 -0.29
N GLU A 115 8.72 13.48 -1.38
CA GLU A 115 8.63 14.69 -2.22
C GLU A 115 7.24 14.90 -2.86
N SER A 116 6.54 13.83 -3.18
CA SER A 116 5.17 13.88 -3.73
C SER A 116 4.09 13.40 -2.74
N LEU A 117 4.51 12.97 -1.56
CA LEU A 117 3.67 12.26 -0.59
C LEU A 117 2.48 13.11 -0.14
N ILE A 118 2.72 14.39 0.18
CA ILE A 118 1.65 15.28 0.64
C ILE A 118 0.52 15.33 -0.37
N PHE A 119 0.84 15.54 -1.66
CA PHE A 119 -0.17 15.65 -2.71
C PHE A 119 -0.86 14.31 -3.00
N LYS A 120 -0.14 13.21 -2.92
CA LYS A 120 -0.73 11.86 -3.02
C LYS A 120 -1.72 11.59 -1.89
N ILE A 121 -1.39 11.98 -0.66
CA ILE A 121 -2.30 11.84 0.48
C ILE A 121 -3.52 12.74 0.31
N LEU A 122 -3.35 14.02 -0.06
CA LEU A 122 -4.47 14.92 -0.30
C LEU A 122 -5.38 14.40 -1.42
N GLY A 123 -4.80 13.89 -2.52
CA GLY A 123 -5.54 13.26 -3.62
C GLY A 123 -6.33 12.03 -3.16
N THR A 124 -5.68 11.16 -2.36
CA THR A 124 -6.34 9.98 -1.77
C THR A 124 -7.50 10.37 -0.86
N VAL A 125 -7.29 11.32 0.04
CA VAL A 125 -8.33 11.80 0.98
C VAL A 125 -9.51 12.41 0.23
N GLY A 126 -9.24 13.20 -0.82
CA GLY A 126 -10.27 13.78 -1.66
C GLY A 126 -11.06 12.73 -2.45
N ALA A 127 -10.38 11.77 -3.06
CA ALA A 127 -11.01 10.68 -3.80
C ALA A 127 -11.91 9.82 -2.89
N ILE A 128 -11.40 9.40 -1.72
CA ILE A 128 -12.22 8.65 -0.74
C ILE A 128 -13.44 9.48 -0.30
N ALA A 129 -13.25 10.76 -0.04
CA ALA A 129 -14.35 11.62 0.42
C ALA A 129 -15.45 11.75 -0.63
N GLN A 130 -15.13 11.79 -1.93
CA GLN A 130 -16.12 11.77 -3.00
C GLN A 130 -16.78 10.39 -3.11
N THR A 131 -16.02 9.31 -3.14
CA THR A 131 -16.53 7.94 -3.23
C THR A 131 -17.48 7.61 -2.09
N GLU A 132 -17.12 7.98 -0.85
CA GLU A 132 -17.89 7.67 0.36
C GLU A 132 -18.88 8.77 0.74
N LYS A 133 -18.98 9.84 -0.03
CA LYS A 133 -19.88 10.99 0.19
C LYS A 133 -19.74 11.62 1.59
N LEU A 134 -18.49 11.73 2.09
CA LEU A 134 -18.19 12.26 3.42
C LEU A 134 -18.37 13.76 3.54
N GLY A 135 -18.57 14.46 2.41
CA GLY A 135 -18.48 15.91 2.37
C GLY A 135 -17.04 16.40 2.48
N ASN A 136 -16.86 17.67 2.77
CA ASN A 136 -15.54 18.34 2.74
C ASN A 136 -14.99 18.71 4.13
N ASN A 137 -15.60 18.20 5.21
CA ASN A 137 -15.23 18.54 6.59
C ASN A 137 -15.48 17.34 7.52
N PHE A 138 -14.43 16.55 7.76
CA PHE A 138 -14.48 15.36 8.58
C PHE A 138 -13.19 15.18 9.39
N LYS A 139 -13.15 14.16 10.25
CA LYS A 139 -11.95 13.77 11.01
C LYS A 139 -11.18 12.71 10.24
N LEU A 140 -9.86 12.78 10.31
CA LEU A 140 -8.95 11.83 9.70
C LEU A 140 -8.01 11.23 10.76
N GLU A 141 -7.90 9.91 10.79
CA GLU A 141 -6.78 9.20 11.37
C GLU A 141 -5.93 8.64 10.22
N LEU A 142 -4.65 8.96 10.20
CA LEU A 142 -3.77 8.69 9.07
C LEU A 142 -2.54 7.89 9.50
N GLY A 143 -2.39 6.71 8.91
CA GLY A 143 -1.18 5.89 8.95
C GLY A 143 -0.44 5.94 7.61
N ILE A 144 0.89 6.00 7.65
CA ILE A 144 1.74 6.05 6.45
C ILE A 144 2.88 5.05 6.61
N LEU A 145 3.18 4.32 5.52
CA LEU A 145 4.36 3.45 5.42
C LEU A 145 5.39 4.06 4.48
N LEU A 146 6.64 4.14 4.93
CA LEU A 146 7.75 4.65 4.12
C LEU A 146 8.96 3.72 4.20
N PRO A 147 9.86 3.72 3.19
CA PRO A 147 11.16 3.09 3.33
C PRO A 147 11.86 3.56 4.60
N TYR A 148 12.65 2.68 5.22
CA TYR A 148 13.26 3.00 6.53
C TYR A 148 14.07 4.30 6.50
N SER A 149 14.84 4.55 5.44
CA SER A 149 15.62 5.78 5.28
C SER A 149 14.74 7.04 5.19
N GLU A 150 13.59 6.97 4.51
CA GLU A 150 12.65 8.09 4.38
C GLU A 150 11.79 8.28 5.65
N TYR A 151 11.51 7.19 6.36
CA TYR A 151 10.86 7.22 7.67
C TYR A 151 11.66 8.02 8.69
N LEU A 152 13.00 7.93 8.67
CA LEU A 152 13.86 8.70 9.56
C LEU A 152 13.78 10.22 9.34
N LEU A 153 13.33 10.66 8.16
CA LEU A 153 13.13 12.07 7.78
C LEU A 153 11.68 12.55 8.02
N GLU A 154 10.85 11.77 8.70
CA GLU A 154 9.42 12.05 8.86
C GLU A 154 9.14 13.43 9.50
N HIS A 155 9.99 13.87 10.40
CA HIS A 155 9.84 15.18 11.06
C HIS A 155 9.90 16.36 10.10
N ASP A 156 10.61 16.24 8.98
CA ASP A 156 10.87 17.34 8.05
C ASP A 156 9.63 17.77 7.28
N TRP A 157 8.69 16.84 7.03
CA TRP A 157 7.51 17.08 6.18
C TRP A 157 6.16 16.85 6.88
N SER A 158 6.13 16.23 8.05
CA SER A 158 4.86 15.89 8.74
C SER A 158 4.08 17.13 9.19
N ALA A 159 4.77 18.20 9.56
CA ALA A 159 4.14 19.48 9.91
C ALA A 159 3.47 20.14 8.69
N GLU A 160 4.12 20.06 7.52
CA GLU A 160 3.57 20.56 6.26
C GLU A 160 2.32 19.79 5.85
N LEU A 161 2.35 18.45 5.92
CA LEU A 161 1.19 17.60 5.67
C LEU A 161 0.00 17.98 6.57
N LYS A 162 0.23 18.19 7.85
CA LYS A 162 -0.80 18.58 8.81
C LYS A 162 -1.43 19.92 8.42
N THR A 163 -0.61 20.87 8.01
CA THR A 163 -1.05 22.19 7.54
C THR A 163 -1.86 22.08 6.25
N ALA A 164 -1.38 21.26 5.29
CA ALA A 164 -2.05 21.04 4.02
C ALA A 164 -3.43 20.38 4.21
N LEU A 165 -3.54 19.36 5.07
CA LEU A 165 -4.82 18.72 5.40
C LEU A 165 -5.84 19.69 6.01
N ALA A 166 -5.40 20.66 6.79
CA ALA A 166 -6.30 21.63 7.40
C ALA A 166 -7.05 22.51 6.37
N SER A 167 -6.47 22.71 5.18
CA SER A 167 -7.12 23.44 4.07
C SER A 167 -6.46 23.14 2.74
N PHE A 168 -7.14 22.42 1.86
CA PHE A 168 -6.72 22.18 0.48
C PHE A 168 -7.93 22.15 -0.46
N TYR A 169 -7.66 22.10 -1.76
CA TYR A 169 -8.65 21.87 -2.80
C TYR A 169 -8.41 20.52 -3.43
N PHE A 170 -9.43 19.68 -3.44
CA PHE A 170 -9.49 18.50 -4.30
C PHE A 170 -10.38 18.88 -5.48
N GLN A 171 -9.82 18.88 -6.67
CA GLN A 171 -10.46 19.43 -7.85
C GLN A 171 -10.93 20.89 -7.59
N THR A 172 -12.23 21.16 -7.69
CA THR A 172 -12.81 22.49 -7.46
C THR A 172 -13.31 22.68 -6.03
N GLN A 173 -13.41 21.61 -5.23
CA GLN A 173 -13.99 21.65 -3.90
C GLN A 173 -12.92 21.89 -2.82
N ARG A 174 -13.19 22.84 -1.91
CA ARG A 174 -12.32 23.10 -0.75
C ARG A 174 -12.62 22.13 0.38
N PHE A 175 -11.57 21.46 0.88
CA PHE A 175 -11.61 20.57 2.02
C PHE A 175 -11.01 21.20 3.28
N LYS A 176 -11.55 20.82 4.44
CA LYS A 176 -11.07 21.19 5.78
C LYS A 176 -11.06 19.95 6.65
N ILE A 177 -9.91 19.29 6.73
CA ILE A 177 -9.79 18.02 7.43
C ILE A 177 -9.13 18.23 8.78
N LYS A 178 -9.74 17.67 9.83
CA LYS A 178 -9.14 17.62 11.16
C LYS A 178 -8.35 16.34 11.31
N LEU A 179 -7.02 16.42 11.26
CA LEU A 179 -6.15 15.27 11.58
C LEU A 179 -6.29 14.96 13.09
N ALA A 180 -6.95 13.83 13.39
CA ALA A 180 -7.23 13.39 14.76
C ALA A 180 -6.11 12.52 15.32
N ARG A 181 -5.53 11.65 14.48
CA ARG A 181 -4.38 10.80 14.81
C ARG A 181 -3.48 10.67 13.59
N TYR A 182 -2.18 10.59 13.84
CA TYR A 182 -1.16 10.42 12.82
C TYR A 182 -0.13 9.42 13.29
N SER A 183 0.31 8.53 12.39
CA SER A 183 1.40 7.60 12.63
C SER A 183 2.12 7.30 11.34
N CYS A 184 3.43 7.55 11.30
CA CYS A 184 4.31 7.07 10.24
C CYS A 184 5.09 5.85 10.74
N LYS A 185 5.26 4.85 9.90
CA LYS A 185 6.01 3.62 10.21
C LYS A 185 6.88 3.23 9.03
N PRO A 186 8.00 2.55 9.27
CA PRO A 186 8.82 2.01 8.20
C PRO A 186 8.13 0.84 7.50
N GLU A 187 8.39 0.65 6.21
CA GLU A 187 7.98 -0.54 5.45
C GLU A 187 8.47 -1.82 6.14
N GLY A 188 7.62 -2.84 6.22
CA GLY A 188 7.84 -4.07 6.98
C GLY A 188 7.28 -4.03 8.41
N TYR A 189 6.93 -2.85 8.93
CA TYR A 189 6.34 -2.73 10.26
C TYR A 189 4.99 -3.44 10.37
N GLY A 190 4.14 -3.34 9.35
CA GLY A 190 2.84 -4.02 9.33
C GLY A 190 2.99 -5.53 9.33
N ILE A 191 3.93 -6.06 8.55
CA ILE A 191 4.26 -7.50 8.55
C ILE A 191 4.68 -7.95 9.95
N ALA A 192 5.59 -7.22 10.58
CA ALA A 192 6.05 -7.50 11.93
C ALA A 192 4.91 -7.48 12.95
N LYS A 193 4.02 -6.46 12.87
CA LYS A 193 2.86 -6.35 13.77
C LYS A 193 1.86 -7.46 13.57
N PHE A 194 1.68 -7.93 12.34
CA PHE A 194 0.80 -9.03 12.04
C PHE A 194 1.37 -10.36 12.57
N THR A 195 2.64 -10.63 12.28
CA THR A 195 3.35 -11.83 12.77
C THR A 195 3.29 -11.94 14.29
N ASN A 196 3.34 -10.80 14.99
CA ASN A 196 3.21 -10.71 16.44
C ASN A 196 1.82 -11.15 16.99
N ARG A 197 0.81 -11.31 16.15
CA ARG A 197 -0.54 -11.78 16.52
C ARG A 197 -0.78 -13.25 16.19
N CYS A 198 0.13 -13.88 15.47
CA CYS A 198 0.05 -15.27 15.04
C CYS A 198 0.80 -16.18 16.00
N GLU A 199 0.77 -17.49 15.74
CA GLU A 199 1.56 -18.52 16.44
C GLU A 199 3.07 -18.24 16.49
N LEU A 200 3.54 -17.30 15.67
CA LEU A 200 4.93 -16.84 15.60
C LEU A 200 5.26 -15.69 16.58
N ALA A 201 4.31 -15.28 17.41
CA ALA A 201 4.48 -14.18 18.36
C ALA A 201 5.68 -14.41 19.28
N ASP A 202 5.90 -15.65 19.73
CA ASP A 202 7.02 -16.01 20.60
C ASP A 202 8.37 -15.78 19.93
N TYR A 203 8.51 -16.15 18.65
CA TYR A 203 9.73 -15.89 17.88
C TYR A 203 10.01 -14.41 17.75
N PHE A 204 8.96 -13.63 17.54
CA PHE A 204 9.10 -12.18 17.39
C PHE A 204 9.44 -11.48 18.71
N HIS A 205 8.84 -11.93 19.82
CA HIS A 205 9.08 -11.34 21.14
C HIS A 205 10.36 -11.81 21.83
N GLN A 206 10.72 -13.07 21.64
CA GLN A 206 11.86 -13.67 22.34
C GLN A 206 13.11 -13.77 21.46
N GLY A 207 12.92 -13.82 20.14
CA GLY A 207 13.98 -13.98 19.16
C GLY A 207 14.35 -12.70 18.41
N ASN A 208 15.29 -12.85 17.51
CA ASN A 208 15.76 -11.84 16.59
C ASN A 208 15.25 -12.12 15.18
N THR A 209 14.45 -11.24 14.63
CA THR A 209 13.73 -11.48 13.35
C THR A 209 14.07 -10.39 12.34
N ALA A 210 14.45 -10.80 11.13
CA ALA A 210 14.62 -9.91 9.98
C ALA A 210 13.37 -9.92 9.11
N VAL A 211 12.75 -8.76 8.88
CA VAL A 211 11.65 -8.56 7.94
C VAL A 211 12.20 -7.87 6.70
N ILE A 212 12.20 -8.58 5.57
CA ILE A 212 12.73 -8.11 4.29
C ILE A 212 11.56 -7.75 3.38
N MET A 213 11.43 -6.46 3.03
CA MET A 213 10.41 -5.94 2.13
C MET A 213 11.01 -5.68 0.75
N LEU A 214 10.68 -6.52 -0.23
CA LEU A 214 11.14 -6.36 -1.61
C LEU A 214 10.12 -5.54 -2.40
N GLY A 215 10.41 -4.24 -2.55
CA GLY A 215 9.61 -3.30 -3.32
C GLY A 215 10.02 -3.21 -4.78
N TYR A 216 9.33 -2.33 -5.53
CA TYR A 216 9.66 -2.08 -6.94
C TYR A 216 10.96 -1.28 -7.09
N ARG A 217 11.13 -0.19 -6.32
CA ARG A 217 12.33 0.67 -6.36
C ARG A 217 13.42 0.19 -5.42
N ASN A 218 13.05 -0.18 -4.22
CA ASN A 218 13.97 -0.42 -3.11
C ASN A 218 13.62 -1.69 -2.34
N THR A 219 14.61 -2.20 -1.64
CA THR A 219 14.44 -3.23 -0.62
C THR A 219 14.70 -2.60 0.75
N SER A 220 13.78 -2.83 1.69
CA SER A 220 13.91 -2.44 3.09
C SER A 220 14.09 -3.67 3.96
N CYS A 221 14.99 -3.60 4.92
CA CYS A 221 15.16 -4.60 5.97
C CYS A 221 14.90 -3.95 7.32
N LEU A 222 13.98 -4.51 8.08
CA LEU A 222 13.80 -4.20 9.49
C LEU A 222 14.26 -5.38 10.33
N PHE A 223 15.27 -5.17 11.13
CA PHE A 223 15.75 -6.16 12.08
C PHE A 223 15.18 -5.88 13.47
N PHE A 224 14.56 -6.87 14.05
CA PHE A 224 13.97 -6.79 15.38
C PHE A 224 14.77 -7.64 16.35
N ARG A 225 15.26 -7.02 17.41
CA ARG A 225 15.83 -7.70 18.57
C ARG A 225 14.76 -7.79 19.64
N ARG A 226 14.20 -8.99 19.85
CA ARG A 226 13.15 -9.25 20.84
C ARG A 226 11.98 -8.26 20.73
N GLY A 227 11.43 -8.11 19.53
CA GLY A 227 10.29 -7.24 19.23
C GLY A 227 10.61 -5.74 19.12
N THR A 228 11.86 -5.32 19.33
CA THR A 228 12.29 -3.92 19.20
C THR A 228 13.14 -3.73 17.96
N VAL A 229 12.84 -2.69 17.14
CA VAL A 229 13.61 -2.38 15.94
C VAL A 229 15.05 -1.99 16.31
N SER A 230 16.01 -2.71 15.76
CA SER A 230 17.43 -2.38 15.85
C SER A 230 17.80 -1.41 14.72
N LYS A 231 18.14 -0.18 15.09
CA LYS A 231 18.52 0.86 14.13
C LYS A 231 19.77 0.54 13.31
N PRO A 232 20.86 0.04 13.88
CA PRO A 232 22.08 -0.24 13.12
C PRO A 232 21.94 -1.40 12.13
N GLU A 233 21.00 -2.32 12.38
CA GLU A 233 20.76 -3.51 11.60
C GLU A 233 19.49 -3.39 10.72
N SER A 234 18.94 -2.17 10.62
CA SER A 234 17.79 -1.86 9.75
C SER A 234 18.19 -0.84 8.71
N GLY A 235 17.77 -1.05 7.48
CA GLY A 235 18.17 -0.18 6.38
C GLY A 235 17.29 -0.30 5.14
N THR A 236 17.59 0.55 4.16
CA THR A 236 16.97 0.53 2.84
C THR A 236 18.05 0.68 1.78
N THR A 237 17.92 -0.10 0.71
CA THR A 237 18.76 0.00 -0.49
C THR A 237 17.90 0.23 -1.72
N ASP A 238 18.45 0.83 -2.78
CA ASP A 238 17.79 1.00 -4.08
C ASP A 238 17.80 -0.31 -4.93
N LEU A 239 18.13 -1.43 -4.32
CA LEU A 239 18.06 -2.77 -4.92
C LEU A 239 16.62 -3.30 -4.93
N GLY A 240 15.71 -2.61 -5.61
CA GLY A 240 14.36 -3.11 -5.84
C GLY A 240 14.24 -3.94 -7.11
N PHE A 241 13.03 -4.40 -7.41
CA PHE A 241 12.74 -5.19 -8.62
C PHE A 241 13.11 -4.46 -9.91
N TYR A 242 13.05 -3.14 -9.91
CA TYR A 242 13.48 -2.29 -11.01
C TYR A 242 14.94 -2.55 -11.42
N THR A 243 15.84 -2.78 -10.46
CA THR A 243 17.25 -3.09 -10.72
C THR A 243 17.42 -4.41 -11.46
N LEU A 244 16.60 -5.43 -11.12
CA LEU A 244 16.59 -6.69 -11.88
C LEU A 244 16.12 -6.47 -13.32
N LEU A 245 15.06 -5.66 -13.52
CA LEU A 245 14.56 -5.36 -14.85
C LEU A 245 15.58 -4.62 -15.70
N ASP A 246 16.34 -3.69 -15.12
CA ASP A 246 17.40 -2.98 -15.84
C ASP A 246 18.50 -3.94 -16.32
N LYS A 247 18.96 -4.84 -15.44
CA LYS A 247 19.94 -5.86 -15.81
C LYS A 247 19.46 -6.76 -16.96
N LEU A 248 18.17 -7.09 -16.99
CA LEU A 248 17.57 -7.88 -18.07
C LEU A 248 17.51 -7.08 -19.38
N ILE A 249 17.09 -5.80 -19.34
CA ILE A 249 16.98 -4.95 -20.51
C ILE A 249 18.36 -4.68 -21.12
N ASP A 250 19.39 -4.51 -20.30
CA ASP A 250 20.78 -4.36 -20.77
C ASP A 250 21.26 -5.58 -21.57
N LYS A 251 20.82 -6.80 -21.21
CA LYS A 251 21.16 -8.04 -21.93
C LYS A 251 20.24 -8.31 -23.13
N ALA A 252 19.01 -7.84 -23.08
CA ALA A 252 17.98 -8.05 -24.09
C ALA A 252 17.46 -6.71 -24.65
N PRO A 253 18.25 -5.98 -25.43
CA PRO A 253 17.86 -4.70 -25.99
C PRO A 253 16.62 -4.83 -26.89
N GLY A 254 15.68 -3.91 -26.73
CA GLY A 254 14.38 -3.90 -27.42
C GLY A 254 13.20 -4.38 -26.58
N LEU A 255 13.45 -4.92 -25.38
CA LEU A 255 12.38 -5.13 -24.40
C LEU A 255 12.08 -3.83 -23.63
N SER A 256 10.82 -3.58 -23.39
CA SER A 256 10.39 -2.53 -22.47
C SER A 256 10.09 -3.12 -21.08
N ARG A 257 10.32 -2.32 -20.02
CA ARG A 257 9.93 -2.70 -18.66
C ARG A 257 8.44 -3.02 -18.58
N SER A 258 7.61 -2.27 -19.29
CA SER A 258 6.16 -2.48 -19.26
C SER A 258 5.76 -3.83 -19.87
N ASP A 259 6.45 -4.29 -20.91
CA ASP A 259 6.13 -5.59 -21.53
C ASP A 259 6.54 -6.74 -20.60
N ILE A 260 7.72 -6.64 -19.96
CA ILE A 260 8.17 -7.64 -18.98
C ILE A 260 7.21 -7.69 -17.79
N LEU A 261 6.80 -6.52 -17.25
CA LEU A 261 5.85 -6.46 -16.14
C LEU A 261 4.49 -7.05 -16.49
N LYS A 262 4.00 -6.85 -17.72
CA LYS A 262 2.75 -7.46 -18.22
C LYS A 262 2.89 -8.98 -18.32
N ALA A 263 4.00 -9.48 -18.88
CA ALA A 263 4.22 -10.92 -18.98
C ALA A 263 4.26 -11.59 -17.60
N ILE A 264 4.87 -10.94 -16.62
CA ILE A 264 4.88 -11.40 -15.23
C ILE A 264 3.47 -11.33 -14.64
N ALA A 265 2.73 -10.23 -14.81
CA ALA A 265 1.39 -10.07 -14.27
C ALA A 265 0.41 -11.10 -14.83
N ASN A 266 0.43 -11.35 -16.13
CA ASN A 266 -0.42 -12.36 -16.78
C ASN A 266 -0.21 -13.76 -16.21
N GLN A 267 1.01 -14.12 -15.87
CA GLN A 267 1.34 -15.39 -15.24
C GLN A 267 0.81 -15.49 -13.80
N PHE A 268 0.86 -14.40 -13.06
CA PHE A 268 0.21 -14.36 -11.75
C PHE A 268 -1.29 -14.63 -11.87
N GLU A 269 -1.97 -13.99 -12.83
CA GLU A 269 -3.41 -14.22 -13.08
C GLU A 269 -3.71 -15.66 -13.41
N GLU A 270 -2.94 -16.31 -14.29
CA GLU A 270 -3.13 -17.72 -14.64
C GLU A 270 -2.88 -18.66 -13.46
N SER A 271 -1.85 -18.40 -12.66
CA SER A 271 -1.49 -19.22 -11.50
C SER A 271 -2.54 -19.14 -10.39
N TYR A 272 -3.09 -17.95 -10.12
CA TYR A 272 -4.13 -17.76 -9.12
C TYR A 272 -5.53 -18.16 -9.60
N GLY A 273 -5.81 -18.11 -10.90
CA GLY A 273 -7.12 -18.45 -11.48
C GLY A 273 -7.41 -19.94 -11.59
N ARG A 274 -6.40 -20.81 -11.60
CA ARG A 274 -6.55 -22.27 -11.78
C ARG A 274 -6.82 -23.07 -10.51
N THR A 275 -6.70 -22.47 -9.33
CA THR A 275 -6.85 -23.18 -8.07
C THR A 275 -8.22 -22.95 -7.45
N GLY A 276 -9.25 -23.57 -8.05
CA GLY A 276 -10.63 -23.61 -7.51
C GLY A 276 -10.84 -24.55 -6.32
N ASN A 277 -9.82 -25.14 -5.70
CA ASN A 277 -9.93 -26.01 -4.54
C ASN A 277 -9.02 -25.56 -3.40
N ASN A 278 -9.58 -25.51 -2.22
CA ASN A 278 -9.21 -25.00 -0.92
C ASN A 278 -7.81 -25.29 -0.31
N GLN A 279 -6.82 -25.67 -1.08
CA GLN A 279 -5.45 -25.87 -0.58
C GLN A 279 -4.43 -25.45 -1.64
N THR A 280 -4.06 -24.18 -1.66
CA THR A 280 -2.94 -23.71 -2.46
C THR A 280 -1.70 -23.57 -1.61
N TYR A 281 -0.96 -24.65 -1.44
CA TYR A 281 0.46 -24.53 -1.19
C TYR A 281 1.10 -24.04 -2.48
N PHE A 282 1.61 -22.81 -2.50
CA PHE A 282 2.42 -22.30 -3.58
C PHE A 282 3.64 -23.21 -3.75
N ASN A 283 3.76 -23.88 -4.89
CA ASN A 283 4.93 -24.69 -5.17
C ASN A 283 6.04 -23.77 -5.69
N TYR A 284 6.84 -23.22 -4.78
CA TYR A 284 7.90 -22.23 -5.02
C TYR A 284 8.96 -22.68 -6.04
N LYS A 285 8.99 -23.95 -6.44
CA LYS A 285 9.93 -24.47 -7.45
C LYS A 285 9.64 -24.02 -8.89
N GLU A 286 8.46 -23.48 -9.16
CA GLU A 286 7.97 -23.30 -10.53
C GLU A 286 7.91 -21.85 -10.99
N PHE A 287 8.15 -20.86 -10.13
CA PHE A 287 7.89 -19.45 -10.50
C PHE A 287 8.82 -18.92 -11.59
N SER A 288 10.10 -19.30 -11.60
CA SER A 288 11.03 -18.93 -12.68
C SER A 288 10.73 -19.66 -14.00
N ALA A 289 10.00 -20.78 -13.95
CA ALA A 289 9.52 -21.52 -15.11
C ALA A 289 8.18 -20.98 -15.67
N MET A 290 7.57 -20.01 -14.99
CA MET A 290 6.22 -19.55 -15.31
C MET A 290 6.17 -18.27 -16.14
N ILE A 291 7.26 -17.51 -16.30
CA ILE A 291 7.25 -16.31 -17.16
C ILE A 291 7.18 -16.74 -18.62
N ASP A 292 6.10 -16.43 -19.31
CA ASP A 292 5.97 -16.66 -20.76
C ASP A 292 6.86 -15.69 -21.54
N PHE A 293 8.14 -15.99 -21.59
CA PHE A 293 9.09 -15.24 -22.41
C PHE A 293 8.77 -15.32 -23.90
N GLY A 294 8.05 -16.34 -24.36
CA GLY A 294 7.60 -16.48 -25.74
C GLY A 294 6.67 -15.36 -26.17
N SER A 295 5.84 -14.83 -25.28
CA SER A 295 4.96 -13.70 -25.57
C SER A 295 5.72 -12.38 -25.79
N LEU A 296 6.93 -12.26 -25.25
CA LEU A 296 7.78 -11.07 -25.37
C LEU A 296 8.60 -11.06 -26.68
N VAL A 297 8.69 -12.20 -27.36
CA VAL A 297 9.53 -12.36 -28.55
C VAL A 297 8.72 -12.19 -29.81
N LYS A 298 9.13 -11.22 -30.65
CA LYS A 298 8.64 -11.04 -32.03
C LYS A 298 9.61 -11.69 -32.99
N ALA A 299 9.14 -12.63 -33.80
CA ALA A 299 9.94 -13.30 -34.86
C ALA A 299 9.04 -13.83 -35.96
N ASP A 300 9.55 -13.83 -37.18
CA ASP A 300 8.80 -14.22 -38.39
C ASP A 300 8.74 -15.75 -38.57
N SER A 301 9.64 -16.52 -37.92
CA SER A 301 9.62 -17.98 -37.95
C SER A 301 9.55 -18.57 -36.54
N VAL A 302 8.97 -19.78 -36.45
CA VAL A 302 8.85 -20.55 -35.20
C VAL A 302 10.24 -20.84 -34.63
N GLU A 303 11.19 -21.28 -35.46
CA GLU A 303 12.57 -21.59 -35.04
C GLU A 303 13.29 -20.37 -34.47
N LEU A 304 13.15 -19.20 -35.14
CA LEU A 304 13.76 -17.95 -34.67
C LEU A 304 13.12 -17.49 -33.35
N ARG A 305 11.80 -17.65 -33.24
CA ARG A 305 11.08 -17.35 -32.00
C ARG A 305 11.58 -18.21 -30.84
N GLN A 306 11.70 -19.50 -31.05
CA GLN A 306 12.22 -20.43 -30.05
C GLN A 306 13.62 -20.05 -29.59
N LYS A 307 14.56 -19.85 -30.53
CA LYS A 307 15.94 -19.44 -30.19
C LYS A 307 16.02 -18.14 -29.41
N LYS A 308 15.19 -17.14 -29.78
CA LYS A 308 15.13 -15.86 -29.05
C LYS A 308 14.52 -16.03 -27.66
N THR A 309 13.52 -16.92 -27.49
CA THR A 309 12.91 -17.23 -26.18
C THR A 309 13.92 -17.88 -25.26
N GLU A 310 14.63 -18.94 -25.73
CA GLU A 310 15.68 -19.61 -24.97
C GLU A 310 16.81 -18.65 -24.55
N LYS A 311 17.19 -17.73 -25.47
CA LYS A 311 18.16 -16.70 -25.13
C LYS A 311 17.65 -15.78 -24.03
N LEU A 312 16.40 -15.33 -24.11
CA LEU A 312 15.79 -14.43 -23.13
C LEU A 312 15.65 -15.10 -21.75
N GLU A 313 15.30 -16.37 -21.69
CA GLU A 313 15.28 -17.16 -20.46
C GLU A 313 16.66 -17.23 -19.80
N LYS A 314 17.71 -17.46 -20.61
CA LYS A 314 19.09 -17.44 -20.13
C LYS A 314 19.51 -16.06 -19.63
N ASP A 315 19.18 -15.00 -20.38
CA ASP A 315 19.48 -13.61 -20.02
C ASP A 315 18.77 -13.22 -18.69
N TYR A 316 17.52 -13.68 -18.50
CA TYR A 316 16.78 -13.50 -17.25
C TYR A 316 17.44 -14.24 -16.08
N SER A 317 17.77 -15.52 -16.27
CA SER A 317 18.44 -16.32 -15.24
C SER A 317 19.78 -15.70 -14.80
N THR A 318 20.54 -15.19 -15.76
CA THR A 318 21.82 -14.51 -15.51
C THR A 318 21.58 -13.19 -14.75
N SER A 319 20.61 -12.39 -15.19
CA SER A 319 20.26 -11.11 -14.54
C SER A 319 19.77 -11.32 -13.12
N LEU A 320 18.97 -12.37 -12.89
CA LEU A 320 18.50 -12.78 -11.57
C LEU A 320 19.65 -13.19 -10.63
N GLN A 321 20.63 -13.93 -11.17
CA GLN A 321 21.81 -14.33 -10.40
C GLN A 321 22.67 -13.11 -10.00
N GLU A 322 22.93 -12.21 -10.95
CA GLU A 322 23.71 -11.00 -10.71
C GLU A 322 23.00 -10.07 -9.71
N TYR A 323 21.67 -9.94 -9.84
CA TYR A 323 20.86 -9.15 -8.90
C TYR A 323 20.92 -9.77 -7.49
N TRP A 324 20.76 -11.11 -7.40
CA TRP A 324 20.78 -11.81 -6.14
C TRP A 324 22.09 -11.61 -5.38
N ILE A 325 23.23 -11.76 -6.05
CA ILE A 325 24.55 -11.59 -5.44
C ILE A 325 24.68 -10.20 -4.80
N ILE A 326 24.20 -9.14 -5.48
CA ILE A 326 24.28 -7.78 -4.95
C ILE A 326 23.34 -7.62 -3.74
N LEU A 327 22.14 -8.19 -3.81
CA LEU A 327 21.18 -8.13 -2.70
C LEU A 327 21.67 -8.91 -1.48
N GLU A 328 22.23 -10.10 -1.70
CA GLU A 328 22.80 -10.98 -0.66
C GLU A 328 23.95 -10.27 0.05
N ASN A 329 24.91 -9.71 -0.70
CA ASN A 329 26.02 -8.94 -0.12
C ASN A 329 25.50 -7.77 0.76
N TRP A 330 24.47 -7.06 0.29
CA TRP A 330 23.89 -5.98 1.09
C TRP A 330 23.23 -6.50 2.37
N LEU A 331 22.57 -7.66 2.33
CA LEU A 331 21.99 -8.28 3.53
C LEU A 331 23.08 -8.72 4.51
N GLU A 332 24.19 -9.29 4.01
CA GLU A 332 25.33 -9.71 4.84
C GLU A 332 26.06 -8.53 5.50
N GLU A 333 26.14 -7.38 4.79
CA GLU A 333 26.73 -6.15 5.36
C GLU A 333 25.83 -5.52 6.44
N LEU A 334 24.49 -5.63 6.28
CA LEU A 334 23.54 -4.97 7.18
C LEU A 334 23.21 -5.81 8.41
N LEU A 335 23.01 -7.12 8.21
CA LEU A 335 22.50 -8.02 9.24
C LEU A 335 23.62 -8.51 10.17
N PRO A 336 23.30 -8.88 11.41
CA PRO A 336 24.26 -9.52 12.29
C PRO A 336 24.62 -10.92 11.79
N ARG A 337 25.53 -11.60 12.49
CA ARG A 337 25.92 -12.97 12.16
C ARG A 337 24.69 -13.89 12.14
N ALA A 338 24.67 -14.89 11.25
CA ALA A 338 23.58 -15.83 11.12
C ALA A 338 23.17 -16.50 12.45
N THR A 339 24.13 -16.73 13.35
CA THR A 339 23.90 -17.30 14.69
C THR A 339 23.12 -16.38 15.64
N GLU A 340 22.98 -15.11 15.28
CA GLU A 340 22.19 -14.13 16.04
C GLU A 340 20.80 -13.91 15.43
N ILE A 341 20.46 -14.57 14.35
CA ILE A 341 19.16 -14.45 13.64
C ILE A 341 18.36 -15.70 13.88
N ASP A 342 17.17 -15.55 14.45
CA ASP A 342 16.28 -16.71 14.70
C ASP A 342 15.32 -16.95 13.53
N ALA A 343 14.91 -15.86 12.83
CA ALA A 343 13.93 -15.98 11.76
C ALA A 343 14.05 -14.88 10.70
N PHE A 344 13.61 -15.22 9.47
CA PHE A 344 13.34 -14.30 8.38
C PHE A 344 11.85 -14.29 8.02
N VAL A 345 11.36 -13.12 7.62
CA VAL A 345 10.07 -12.96 6.95
C VAL A 345 10.29 -12.17 5.66
N PHE A 346 9.98 -12.76 4.53
CA PHE A 346 10.08 -12.09 3.23
C PHE A 346 8.71 -11.64 2.76
N ALA A 347 8.62 -10.39 2.32
CA ALA A 347 7.38 -9.77 1.90
C ALA A 347 7.63 -8.70 0.82
N GLY A 348 6.55 -8.11 0.32
CA GLY A 348 6.59 -7.12 -0.76
C GLY A 348 6.20 -7.72 -2.11
N GLY A 349 5.79 -6.86 -3.05
CA GLY A 349 5.18 -7.29 -4.30
C GLY A 349 6.08 -8.10 -5.24
N SER A 350 7.38 -8.16 -4.97
CA SER A 350 8.35 -8.91 -5.79
C SER A 350 9.00 -10.07 -5.02
N SER A 351 8.59 -10.32 -3.78
CA SER A 351 9.16 -11.39 -2.96
C SER A 351 8.94 -12.78 -3.56
N ASP A 352 7.79 -13.00 -4.20
CA ASP A 352 7.45 -14.28 -4.81
C ASP A 352 8.41 -14.65 -5.95
N LEU A 353 8.89 -13.66 -6.71
CA LEU A 353 9.88 -13.87 -7.79
C LEU A 353 11.24 -14.38 -7.29
N LEU A 354 11.59 -14.06 -6.05
CA LEU A 354 12.84 -14.45 -5.40
C LEU A 354 12.66 -15.53 -4.35
N SER A 355 11.48 -16.10 -4.21
CA SER A 355 11.13 -17.03 -3.13
C SER A 355 12.10 -18.22 -3.03
N SER A 356 12.51 -18.82 -4.16
CA SER A 356 13.49 -19.91 -4.18
C SER A 356 14.88 -19.44 -3.71
N ARG A 357 15.28 -18.21 -4.05
CA ARG A 357 16.56 -17.63 -3.61
C ARG A 357 16.56 -17.36 -2.11
N PHE A 358 15.52 -16.74 -1.61
CA PHE A 358 15.35 -16.50 -0.18
C PHE A 358 15.34 -17.80 0.62
N ARG A 359 14.61 -18.82 0.14
CA ARG A 359 14.61 -20.14 0.77
C ARG A 359 15.99 -20.76 0.85
N ASN A 360 16.73 -20.75 -0.26
CA ASN A 360 18.08 -21.30 -0.28
C ASN A 360 19.02 -20.54 0.66
N TYR A 361 18.90 -19.22 0.69
CA TYR A 361 19.65 -18.35 1.58
C TYR A 361 19.40 -18.69 3.05
N THR A 362 18.14 -18.80 3.47
CA THR A 362 17.81 -19.13 4.86
C THR A 362 18.25 -20.55 5.24
N ILE A 363 18.16 -21.51 4.31
CA ILE A 363 18.67 -22.88 4.51
C ILE A 363 20.19 -22.86 4.70
N SER A 364 20.93 -22.12 3.87
CA SER A 364 22.40 -22.04 3.99
C SER A 364 22.85 -21.42 5.31
N LEU A 365 22.05 -20.51 5.87
CA LEU A 365 22.29 -19.90 7.18
C LEU A 365 21.80 -20.76 8.37
N GLY A 366 21.02 -21.82 8.12
CA GLY A 366 20.37 -22.62 9.17
C GLY A 366 19.27 -21.86 9.92
N VAL A 367 18.70 -20.81 9.34
CA VAL A 367 17.72 -19.93 9.96
C VAL A 367 16.31 -20.24 9.44
N LYS A 368 15.30 -20.08 10.30
CA LYS A 368 13.91 -20.30 9.92
C LYS A 368 13.41 -19.20 8.97
N ASN A 369 12.60 -19.62 7.99
CA ASN A 369 11.86 -18.71 7.13
C ASN A 369 10.36 -18.86 7.40
N PHE A 370 9.68 -17.76 7.63
CA PHE A 370 8.25 -17.73 7.84
C PHE A 370 7.55 -17.08 6.66
N ASP A 371 6.42 -17.67 6.26
CA ASP A 371 5.57 -17.13 5.22
C ASP A 371 4.85 -15.86 5.70
N ASN A 372 4.55 -14.98 4.74
CA ASN A 372 3.80 -13.75 4.98
C ASN A 372 2.32 -14.06 5.19
N SER A 373 1.93 -14.38 6.42
CA SER A 373 0.55 -14.69 6.79
C SER A 373 -0.42 -13.52 6.64
N ALA A 374 0.07 -12.27 6.61
CA ALA A 374 -0.77 -11.09 6.45
C ALA A 374 -1.48 -11.06 5.08
N SER A 375 -0.83 -11.55 4.02
CA SER A 375 -1.45 -11.63 2.70
C SER A 375 -2.60 -12.64 2.65
N GLU A 376 -2.45 -13.78 3.30
CA GLU A 376 -3.45 -14.84 3.32
C GLU A 376 -4.69 -14.43 4.11
N GLU A 377 -4.50 -13.71 5.22
CA GLU A 377 -5.63 -13.20 5.98
C GLU A 377 -6.38 -12.11 5.24
N LEU A 378 -5.67 -11.19 4.58
CA LEU A 378 -6.31 -10.18 3.74
C LEU A 378 -7.13 -10.83 2.60
N LYS A 379 -6.61 -11.89 1.97
CA LYS A 379 -7.37 -12.66 0.98
C LYS A 379 -8.66 -13.22 1.59
N LYS A 380 -8.57 -13.89 2.74
CA LYS A 380 -9.75 -14.44 3.45
C LYS A 380 -10.77 -13.35 3.76
N TYR A 381 -10.31 -12.22 4.32
CA TYR A 381 -11.18 -11.09 4.61
C TYR A 381 -11.94 -10.60 3.36
N LEU A 382 -11.22 -10.37 2.27
CA LEU A 382 -11.82 -9.83 1.03
C LEU A 382 -12.72 -10.82 0.32
N LEU A 383 -12.41 -12.12 0.34
CA LEU A 383 -13.28 -13.15 -0.23
C LEU A 383 -14.66 -13.16 0.42
N HIS A 384 -14.71 -12.97 1.73
CA HIS A 384 -15.97 -12.91 2.49
C HIS A 384 -16.63 -11.52 2.47
N SER A 385 -15.93 -10.50 1.98
CA SER A 385 -16.46 -9.15 1.90
C SER A 385 -17.51 -9.02 0.76
N LYS A 386 -18.40 -8.03 0.89
CA LYS A 386 -19.34 -7.64 -0.17
C LYS A 386 -18.72 -6.65 -1.18
N ASP A 387 -17.40 -6.45 -1.17
CA ASP A 387 -16.73 -5.52 -2.11
C ASP A 387 -16.85 -6.07 -3.54
N PRO A 388 -17.50 -5.33 -4.45
CA PRO A 388 -17.67 -5.76 -5.85
C PRO A 388 -16.35 -5.87 -6.61
N ARG A 389 -15.26 -5.27 -6.09
CA ARG A 389 -13.92 -5.28 -6.69
C ARG A 389 -13.06 -6.44 -6.22
N LYS A 390 -13.58 -7.33 -5.36
CA LYS A 390 -12.80 -8.46 -4.80
C LYS A 390 -12.19 -9.37 -5.87
N GLU A 391 -12.91 -9.62 -6.96
CA GLU A 391 -12.39 -10.43 -8.07
C GLU A 391 -11.17 -9.77 -8.73
N ARG A 392 -11.21 -8.47 -8.96
CA ARG A 392 -10.07 -7.69 -9.47
C ARG A 392 -8.89 -7.77 -8.51
N PHE A 393 -9.14 -7.61 -7.20
CA PHE A 393 -8.11 -7.70 -6.17
C PHE A 393 -7.38 -9.05 -6.20
N MET A 394 -8.12 -10.14 -6.37
CA MET A 394 -7.57 -11.49 -6.43
C MET A 394 -6.78 -11.71 -7.72
N LYS A 395 -7.33 -11.30 -8.87
CA LYS A 395 -6.67 -11.44 -10.18
C LYS A 395 -5.34 -10.69 -10.25
N GLU A 396 -5.29 -9.46 -9.76
CA GLU A 396 -4.08 -8.63 -9.79
C GLU A 396 -3.06 -9.02 -8.70
N ALA A 397 -3.24 -10.14 -7.99
CA ALA A 397 -2.40 -10.60 -6.89
C ALA A 397 -2.08 -9.49 -5.87
N LEU A 398 -3.04 -8.61 -5.61
CA LEU A 398 -2.84 -7.43 -4.78
C LEU A 398 -2.60 -7.78 -3.31
N ALA A 399 -3.05 -8.95 -2.84
CA ALA A 399 -2.93 -9.34 -1.44
C ALA A 399 -1.48 -9.30 -0.93
N VAL A 400 -0.53 -9.84 -1.69
CA VAL A 400 0.91 -9.80 -1.34
C VAL A 400 1.42 -8.36 -1.28
N ARG A 401 0.96 -7.52 -2.22
CA ARG A 401 1.35 -6.10 -2.29
C ARG A 401 0.76 -5.26 -1.15
N PHE A 402 -0.41 -5.64 -0.65
CA PHE A 402 -1.11 -4.95 0.44
C PHE A 402 -0.77 -5.47 1.83
N ALA A 403 -0.03 -6.58 1.94
CA ALA A 403 0.18 -7.28 3.20
C ALA A 403 0.74 -6.38 4.32
N ASP A 404 1.72 -5.54 4.01
CA ASP A 404 2.29 -4.60 4.97
C ASP A 404 1.29 -3.51 5.38
N ALA A 405 0.59 -2.93 4.41
CA ALA A 405 -0.47 -1.96 4.67
C ALA A 405 -1.61 -2.59 5.51
N TRP A 406 -1.95 -3.87 5.26
CA TRP A 406 -2.96 -4.60 6.01
C TRP A 406 -2.54 -4.81 7.48
N GLY A 407 -1.36 -5.37 7.70
CA GLY A 407 -0.87 -5.60 9.06
C GLY A 407 -0.77 -4.29 9.87
N PHE A 408 -0.34 -3.19 9.24
CA PHE A 408 -0.34 -1.89 9.87
C PHE A 408 -1.77 -1.37 10.09
N PHE A 409 -2.67 -1.48 9.12
CA PHE A 409 -4.05 -1.01 9.22
C PHE A 409 -4.80 -1.67 10.39
N VAL A 410 -4.73 -2.99 10.50
CA VAL A 410 -5.36 -3.75 11.58
C VAL A 410 -4.90 -3.25 12.96
N SER A 411 -3.60 -3.01 13.10
CA SER A 411 -3.04 -2.48 14.35
C SER A 411 -3.41 -1.02 14.59
N PHE A 412 -3.35 -0.18 13.54
CA PHE A 412 -3.58 1.25 13.63
C PHE A 412 -5.06 1.60 13.82
N ALA A 413 -5.95 0.95 13.09
CA ALA A 413 -7.38 1.20 13.19
C ALA A 413 -8.00 0.54 14.43
N GLU A 414 -7.22 -0.23 15.20
CA GLU A 414 -7.72 -1.04 16.32
C GLU A 414 -8.85 -1.97 15.88
N TYR A 415 -8.70 -2.48 14.65
CA TYR A 415 -9.72 -3.31 14.05
C TYR A 415 -9.66 -4.70 14.68
N ASP A 416 -10.74 -5.09 15.35
CA ASP A 416 -10.81 -6.41 15.98
C ASP A 416 -11.16 -7.48 14.96
N LEU A 417 -10.14 -8.19 14.49
CA LEU A 417 -10.30 -9.30 13.56
C LEU A 417 -11.15 -10.46 14.12
N ASN A 418 -11.22 -10.59 15.44
CA ASN A 418 -12.03 -11.63 16.09
C ASN A 418 -13.54 -11.34 15.98
N LEU A 419 -13.94 -10.09 15.77
CA LEU A 419 -15.33 -9.72 15.50
C LEU A 419 -15.73 -9.94 14.04
N ILE A 420 -14.77 -10.20 13.15
CA ILE A 420 -15.00 -10.31 11.71
C ILE A 420 -15.08 -11.75 11.25
N LEU A 421 -14.28 -12.62 11.83
CA LEU A 421 -14.28 -14.04 11.53
C LEU A 421 -14.81 -14.80 12.76
N ASP A 422 -15.94 -15.45 12.62
CA ASP A 422 -16.34 -16.45 13.60
C ASP A 422 -15.24 -17.50 13.70
N ARG A 423 -14.68 -17.66 14.90
CA ARG A 423 -13.57 -18.58 15.16
C ARG A 423 -13.92 -20.05 14.86
N ASN A 424 -15.21 -20.38 14.83
CA ASN A 424 -15.68 -21.75 14.63
C ASN A 424 -16.09 -22.02 13.18
N THR A 425 -16.60 -21.02 12.47
CA THR A 425 -17.11 -21.18 11.09
C THR A 425 -16.23 -20.53 10.04
N GLY A 426 -15.34 -19.61 10.43
CA GLY A 426 -14.55 -18.79 9.50
C GLY A 426 -15.40 -17.79 8.72
N GLU A 427 -16.65 -17.60 9.05
CA GLU A 427 -17.55 -16.66 8.39
C GLU A 427 -17.38 -15.24 8.94
N VAL A 428 -17.50 -14.25 8.04
CA VAL A 428 -17.48 -12.84 8.42
C VAL A 428 -18.78 -12.50 9.12
N ILE A 429 -18.72 -12.19 10.41
CA ILE A 429 -19.87 -11.69 11.16
C ILE A 429 -20.15 -10.26 10.68
N SER A 430 -21.15 -10.09 9.81
CA SER A 430 -21.65 -8.77 9.45
C SER A 430 -22.43 -8.19 10.61
N HIS A 431 -21.91 -7.21 11.30
CA HIS A 431 -22.79 -6.32 12.08
C HIS A 431 -23.58 -5.47 11.08
N GLY A 432 -24.90 -5.69 11.05
CA GLY A 432 -25.88 -4.97 10.25
C GLY A 432 -26.03 -3.51 10.67
#